data_7ae74016be04aa2e8c6f93e7cb108815
#
_entry.id   7ae74016be04aa2e8c6f93e7cb108815
#
_cell.length_a   1.000
_cell.length_b   1.000
_cell.length_c   1.000
_cell.angle_alpha   90.00
_cell.angle_beta   90.00
_cell.angle_gamma   90.00
#
_symmetry.space_group_name_H-M   'P 1'
#
loop_
_entity.id
_entity.type
_entity.pdbx_description
1 polymer ?
#
loop_
_entity_poly.entity_id
_entity_poly.type
_entity_poly.pdbx_seq_one_letter_code
_entity_poly.pdbx_strand_id
1 'polypeptide(L)'
;RKRQMCIRDRYVREEKEENKEENEKSEEVQEQEPGSTDQNLFRTIDFAGLRSKNREICAWLWIPGCALDVPVAHGQDNAYYLTHDAFCRERIYGSIFAPCDTPEDFSERHTILYGHNMRDGTMFGGLKKYREASWEQEFPYLYLYLPGEAWQCRIWSVEETDAKSDVYRLGAWSDADWNAWVQERKENSIIFGSGEEKEVQKILTLSTCIGDGSSSQRLAVHAAVEMVFATKSGREEGSVLE
;
A
#
# COMPACT_ATOMS: atom_id res chain seq x y z
N ARG A 1 -7.29 -8.51 -32.45
CA ARG A 1 -6.45 -8.67 -31.25
C ARG A 1 -7.22 -8.06 -30.09
N LYS A 2 -7.80 -8.89 -29.17
CA LYS A 2 -8.39 -8.41 -27.92
C LYS A 2 -7.25 -7.81 -27.09
N ARG A 3 -7.33 -6.53 -26.73
CA ARG A 3 -6.43 -5.92 -25.74
C ARG A 3 -6.57 -6.71 -24.44
N GLN A 4 -5.49 -7.28 -23.96
CA GLN A 4 -5.45 -7.90 -22.64
C GLN A 4 -5.64 -6.77 -21.63
N MET A 5 -6.79 -6.77 -20.94
CA MET A 5 -7.14 -5.75 -19.95
C MET A 5 -6.14 -5.80 -18.80
N CYS A 6 -5.62 -4.67 -18.36
CA CYS A 6 -4.71 -4.58 -17.22
C CYS A 6 -5.38 -5.19 -15.97
N ILE A 7 -4.59 -5.73 -15.05
CA ILE A 7 -5.10 -6.28 -13.79
C ILE A 7 -5.90 -5.22 -13.02
N ARG A 8 -5.38 -3.99 -12.96
CA ARG A 8 -6.06 -2.83 -12.39
C ARG A 8 -7.46 -2.65 -12.99
N ASP A 9 -7.57 -2.56 -14.31
CA ASP A 9 -8.84 -2.25 -15.00
C ASP A 9 -9.92 -3.33 -14.78
N ARG A 10 -9.51 -4.50 -14.32
CA ARG A 10 -10.42 -5.63 -14.06
C ARG A 10 -11.03 -5.62 -12.67
N TYR A 11 -10.29 -5.16 -11.66
CA TYR A 11 -10.66 -5.31 -10.25
C TYR A 11 -10.80 -3.99 -9.49
N VAL A 12 -10.42 -2.85 -10.08
CA VAL A 12 -10.53 -1.52 -9.48
C VAL A 12 -11.62 -0.74 -10.19
N ARG A 13 -12.60 -0.25 -9.45
CA ARG A 13 -13.63 0.68 -9.93
C ARG A 13 -13.44 2.03 -9.25
N GLU A 14 -13.37 3.09 -10.05
CA GLU A 14 -13.36 4.46 -9.57
C GLU A 14 -14.83 4.94 -9.56
N GLU A 15 -15.35 5.41 -8.44
CA GLU A 15 -16.69 5.98 -8.37
C GLU A 15 -16.67 7.34 -9.07
N LYS A 16 -17.41 7.47 -10.17
CA LYS A 16 -17.71 8.75 -10.79
C LYS A 16 -18.91 9.33 -10.09
N GLU A 17 -18.77 10.52 -9.51
CA GLU A 17 -19.93 11.31 -9.10
C GLU A 17 -20.76 11.65 -10.35
N GLU A 18 -21.97 11.10 -10.45
CA GLU A 18 -23.00 11.56 -11.37
C GLU A 18 -23.59 12.87 -10.82
N ASN A 19 -22.91 14.00 -11.03
CA ASN A 19 -23.59 15.28 -11.01
C ASN A 19 -24.15 15.55 -12.39
N LYS A 20 -25.43 15.20 -12.59
CA LYS A 20 -26.28 15.79 -13.60
C LYS A 20 -26.81 17.11 -13.07
N GLU A 21 -26.22 18.20 -13.47
CA GLU A 21 -26.93 19.45 -13.69
C GLU A 21 -26.22 20.24 -14.78
N GLU A 22 -27.02 20.58 -15.79
CA GLU A 22 -26.69 21.37 -16.97
C GLU A 22 -26.17 22.74 -16.55
N ASN A 23 -25.00 23.18 -17.04
CA ASN A 23 -24.91 24.55 -17.58
C ASN A 23 -23.72 24.73 -18.52
N GLU A 24 -24.00 25.30 -19.66
CA GLU A 24 -23.03 25.70 -20.68
C GLU A 24 -22.16 26.89 -20.25
N LYS A 25 -20.93 26.91 -20.78
CA LYS A 25 -19.97 28.01 -20.94
C LYS A 25 -19.08 28.39 -19.76
N SER A 26 -17.84 28.06 -19.88
CA SER A 26 -16.68 28.94 -20.14
C SER A 26 -15.38 28.19 -19.83
N GLU A 27 -14.48 28.19 -20.79
CA GLU A 27 -13.08 27.75 -20.61
C GLU A 27 -12.39 28.74 -19.67
N GLU A 28 -12.09 28.31 -18.44
CA GLU A 28 -11.09 28.91 -17.58
C GLU A 28 -10.16 27.82 -17.08
N VAL A 29 -8.88 28.02 -17.37
CA VAL A 29 -7.77 27.24 -16.84
C VAL A 29 -7.78 27.39 -15.32
N GLN A 30 -8.23 26.37 -14.60
CA GLN A 30 -8.14 26.34 -13.14
C GLN A 30 -6.79 25.77 -12.73
N GLU A 31 -5.96 26.64 -12.14
CA GLU A 31 -4.84 26.24 -11.30
C GLU A 31 -5.36 25.32 -10.18
N GLN A 32 -4.83 24.10 -10.10
CA GLN A 32 -5.17 23.16 -9.04
C GLN A 32 -4.56 23.66 -7.72
N GLU A 33 -5.40 24.11 -6.81
CA GLU A 33 -4.99 24.39 -5.44
C GLU A 33 -4.59 23.06 -4.71
N PRO A 34 -3.51 23.06 -3.90
CA PRO A 34 -3.13 21.92 -3.08
C PRO A 34 -4.06 21.84 -1.86
N GLY A 35 -5.12 21.05 -1.94
CA GLY A 35 -6.11 20.91 -0.87
C GLY A 35 -7.33 20.08 -1.21
N SER A 36 -7.39 19.44 -2.38
CA SER A 36 -8.52 18.58 -2.72
C SER A 36 -8.46 17.28 -1.92
N THR A 37 -9.45 17.05 -1.09
CA THR A 37 -9.76 15.73 -0.49
C THR A 37 -9.69 14.69 -1.60
N ASP A 38 -8.77 13.74 -1.46
CA ASP A 38 -8.33 12.88 -2.54
C ASP A 38 -9.50 11.99 -3.01
N GLN A 39 -10.09 12.30 -4.16
CA GLN A 39 -11.17 11.51 -4.79
C GLN A 39 -10.76 10.05 -5.04
N ASN A 40 -9.46 9.73 -4.93
CA ASN A 40 -8.89 8.42 -5.10
C ASN A 40 -9.16 7.44 -3.92
N LEU A 41 -9.64 7.93 -2.77
CA LEU A 41 -10.06 7.10 -1.63
C LEU A 41 -11.35 6.33 -1.90
N PHE A 42 -12.13 6.72 -2.89
CA PHE A 42 -13.41 6.11 -3.24
C PHE A 42 -13.31 4.99 -4.28
N ARG A 43 -12.17 4.33 -4.35
CA ARG A 43 -12.01 3.14 -5.20
C ARG A 43 -12.67 1.93 -4.56
N THR A 44 -13.43 1.17 -5.34
CA THR A 44 -13.93 -0.14 -4.93
C THR A 44 -13.04 -1.22 -5.52
N ILE A 45 -12.53 -2.11 -4.65
CA ILE A 45 -11.76 -3.28 -5.05
C ILE A 45 -12.66 -4.50 -5.03
N ASP A 46 -12.73 -5.22 -6.15
CA ASP A 46 -13.48 -6.49 -6.24
C ASP A 46 -12.71 -7.63 -5.57
N PHE A 47 -12.73 -7.66 -4.24
CA PHE A 47 -12.09 -8.72 -3.47
C PHE A 47 -12.74 -10.09 -3.69
N ALA A 48 -14.05 -10.16 -3.99
CA ALA A 48 -14.72 -11.41 -4.29
C ALA A 48 -14.15 -12.03 -5.58
N GLY A 49 -14.04 -11.21 -6.64
CA GLY A 49 -13.43 -11.62 -7.89
C GLY A 49 -11.95 -11.98 -7.76
N LEU A 50 -11.18 -11.24 -6.98
CA LEU A 50 -9.78 -11.54 -6.69
C LEU A 50 -9.63 -12.87 -5.94
N ARG A 51 -10.37 -13.05 -4.84
CA ARG A 51 -10.33 -14.26 -3.99
C ARG A 51 -10.89 -15.50 -4.69
N SER A 52 -11.73 -15.34 -5.71
CA SER A 52 -12.12 -16.46 -6.58
C SER A 52 -10.94 -17.04 -7.38
N LYS A 53 -9.88 -16.27 -7.58
CA LYS A 53 -8.65 -16.69 -8.28
C LYS A 53 -7.57 -17.14 -7.32
N ASN A 54 -7.41 -16.44 -6.21
CA ASN A 54 -6.51 -16.82 -5.14
C ASN A 54 -7.07 -16.30 -3.80
N ARG A 55 -7.44 -17.22 -2.89
CA ARG A 55 -7.99 -16.90 -1.57
C ARG A 55 -7.01 -16.17 -0.67
N GLU A 56 -5.72 -16.29 -0.93
CA GLU A 56 -4.65 -15.65 -0.18
C GLU A 56 -4.46 -14.17 -0.55
N ILE A 57 -5.26 -13.60 -1.46
CA ILE A 57 -5.27 -12.15 -1.68
C ILE A 57 -6.03 -11.49 -0.53
N CYS A 58 -5.29 -10.74 0.30
CA CYS A 58 -5.79 -10.11 1.52
C CYS A 58 -6.05 -8.62 1.38
N ALA A 59 -5.28 -7.93 0.52
CA ALA A 59 -5.35 -6.48 0.36
C ALA A 59 -5.03 -6.05 -1.09
N TRP A 60 -5.16 -4.75 -1.34
CA TRP A 60 -4.71 -4.09 -2.57
C TRP A 60 -3.89 -2.85 -2.20
N LEU A 61 -2.67 -2.75 -2.72
CA LEU A 61 -1.75 -1.65 -2.43
C LEU A 61 -1.63 -0.71 -3.63
N TRP A 62 -1.84 0.58 -3.40
CA TRP A 62 -1.62 1.63 -4.37
C TRP A 62 -0.62 2.66 -3.85
N ILE A 63 0.47 2.86 -4.59
CA ILE A 63 1.52 3.84 -4.28
C ILE A 63 1.71 4.74 -5.51
N PRO A 64 1.05 5.92 -5.55
CA PRO A 64 1.12 6.82 -6.70
C PRO A 64 2.56 7.16 -7.11
N GLY A 65 3.40 7.50 -6.14
CA GLY A 65 4.80 7.85 -6.38
C GLY A 65 5.67 6.73 -6.97
N CYS A 66 5.23 5.47 -6.88
CA CYS A 66 5.91 4.33 -7.50
C CYS A 66 5.20 3.80 -8.75
N ALA A 67 4.07 4.39 -9.14
CA ALA A 67 3.16 3.83 -10.15
C ALA A 67 2.79 2.36 -9.86
N LEU A 68 2.72 1.99 -8.57
CA LEU A 68 2.38 0.65 -8.10
C LEU A 68 0.89 0.58 -7.74
N ASP A 69 0.18 -0.38 -8.32
CA ASP A 69 -1.27 -0.55 -8.13
C ASP A 69 -1.60 -2.04 -8.30
N VAL A 70 -1.45 -2.82 -7.20
CA VAL A 70 -1.37 -4.28 -7.25
C VAL A 70 -2.04 -4.97 -6.06
N PRO A 71 -2.49 -6.23 -6.22
CA PRO A 71 -2.95 -7.04 -5.10
C PRO A 71 -1.80 -7.39 -4.16
N VAL A 72 -2.13 -7.57 -2.87
CA VAL A 72 -1.24 -8.07 -1.82
C VAL A 72 -1.68 -9.47 -1.45
N ALA A 73 -0.73 -10.40 -1.41
CA ALA A 73 -0.96 -11.77 -0.98
C ALA A 73 -0.56 -11.98 0.49
N HIS A 74 -1.21 -12.95 1.16
CA HIS A 74 -0.85 -13.44 2.49
C HIS A 74 -0.89 -14.97 2.46
N GLY A 75 0.28 -15.57 2.33
CA GLY A 75 0.43 -17.02 2.19
C GLY A 75 0.72 -17.72 3.51
N GLN A 76 0.94 -19.03 3.42
CA GLN A 76 1.26 -19.87 4.59
C GLN A 76 2.77 -19.87 4.91
N ASP A 77 3.59 -19.28 4.06
CA ASP A 77 5.03 -19.14 4.24
C ASP A 77 5.53 -17.82 3.65
N ASN A 78 6.78 -17.45 3.96
CA ASN A 78 7.42 -16.22 3.49
C ASN A 78 8.27 -16.42 2.21
N ALA A 79 8.14 -17.56 1.51
CA ALA A 79 8.98 -17.91 0.36
C ALA A 79 8.18 -18.01 -0.94
N TYR A 80 6.96 -18.51 -0.90
CA TYR A 80 6.15 -18.79 -2.08
C TYR A 80 5.98 -17.58 -2.99
N TYR A 81 5.59 -16.44 -2.41
CA TYR A 81 5.34 -15.20 -3.15
C TYR A 81 6.60 -14.43 -3.57
N LEU A 82 7.78 -14.92 -3.21
CA LEU A 82 9.03 -14.43 -3.79
C LEU A 82 9.20 -14.85 -5.26
N THR A 83 8.56 -15.95 -5.68
CA THR A 83 8.69 -16.51 -7.03
C THR A 83 7.35 -16.72 -7.74
N HIS A 84 6.23 -16.36 -7.12
CA HIS A 84 4.89 -16.48 -7.68
C HIS A 84 4.14 -15.16 -7.61
N ASP A 85 3.42 -14.83 -8.69
CA ASP A 85 2.53 -13.68 -8.69
C ASP A 85 1.28 -13.92 -7.82
N ALA A 86 0.51 -12.87 -7.55
CA ALA A 86 -0.71 -12.95 -6.73
C ALA A 86 -1.79 -13.91 -7.29
N PHE A 87 -1.61 -14.43 -8.51
CA PHE A 87 -2.48 -15.43 -9.13
C PHE A 87 -1.82 -16.81 -9.22
N CYS A 88 -0.84 -17.09 -8.34
CA CYS A 88 -0.15 -18.37 -8.20
C CYS A 88 0.61 -18.82 -9.46
N ARG A 89 1.01 -17.90 -10.33
CA ARG A 89 1.82 -18.20 -11.52
C ARG A 89 3.28 -17.91 -11.20
N GLU A 90 4.18 -18.83 -11.55
CA GLU A 90 5.61 -18.61 -11.40
C GLU A 90 6.08 -17.37 -12.16
N ARG A 91 6.72 -16.45 -11.45
CA ARG A 91 7.24 -15.18 -11.95
C ARG A 91 8.47 -14.75 -11.16
N ILE A 92 9.52 -14.34 -11.84
CA ILE A 92 10.77 -13.87 -11.21
C ILE A 92 10.60 -12.60 -10.36
N TYR A 93 9.55 -11.82 -10.61
CA TYR A 93 9.23 -10.60 -9.85
C TYR A 93 8.34 -10.87 -8.64
N GLY A 94 7.84 -12.10 -8.47
CA GLY A 94 7.00 -12.48 -7.35
C GLY A 94 5.73 -11.65 -7.19
N SER A 95 5.35 -11.39 -5.94
CA SER A 95 4.24 -10.52 -5.54
C SER A 95 4.66 -9.53 -4.47
N ILE A 96 3.79 -8.56 -4.20
CA ILE A 96 3.78 -7.90 -2.90
C ILE A 96 3.02 -8.81 -1.93
N PHE A 97 3.59 -9.07 -0.75
CA PHE A 97 2.99 -9.98 0.22
C PHE A 97 3.25 -9.57 1.67
N ALA A 98 2.34 -9.97 2.56
CA ALA A 98 2.51 -9.87 4.00
C ALA A 98 3.15 -11.16 4.56
N PRO A 99 3.98 -11.07 5.64
CA PRO A 99 4.51 -12.26 6.32
C PRO A 99 3.39 -13.18 6.81
N CYS A 100 3.64 -14.47 6.80
CA CYS A 100 2.67 -15.51 7.18
C CYS A 100 2.23 -15.44 8.67
N ASP A 101 2.99 -14.76 9.52
CA ASP A 101 2.71 -14.52 10.93
C ASP A 101 1.98 -13.18 11.19
N THR A 102 1.69 -12.40 10.16
CA THR A 102 0.85 -11.21 10.25
C THR A 102 -0.64 -11.64 10.31
N PRO A 103 -1.49 -11.06 11.18
CA PRO A 103 -2.93 -11.27 11.12
C PRO A 103 -3.51 -10.85 9.77
N GLU A 104 -4.42 -11.64 9.19
CA GLU A 104 -5.02 -11.38 7.86
C GLU A 104 -5.81 -10.06 7.80
N ASP A 105 -6.31 -9.58 8.93
CA ASP A 105 -7.04 -8.32 9.08
C ASP A 105 -6.12 -7.12 9.36
N PHE A 106 -4.81 -7.36 9.44
CA PHE A 106 -3.83 -6.35 9.80
C PHE A 106 -4.19 -5.56 11.06
N SER A 107 -4.78 -6.23 12.07
CA SER A 107 -5.27 -5.59 13.30
C SER A 107 -4.15 -5.06 14.20
N GLU A 108 -2.92 -5.55 14.06
CA GLU A 108 -1.77 -5.11 14.86
C GLU A 108 -1.32 -3.69 14.54
N ARG A 109 -0.57 -3.07 15.48
CA ARG A 109 0.00 -1.72 15.30
C ARG A 109 1.03 -1.64 14.18
N HIS A 110 1.74 -2.74 13.91
CA HIS A 110 2.76 -2.82 12.86
C HIS A 110 2.41 -3.88 11.84
N THR A 111 2.32 -3.47 10.59
CA THR A 111 2.14 -4.35 9.43
C THR A 111 3.33 -4.18 8.50
N ILE A 112 3.85 -5.29 7.96
CA ILE A 112 4.96 -5.26 7.02
C ILE A 112 4.49 -5.84 5.70
N LEU A 113 4.89 -5.23 4.59
CA LEU A 113 4.74 -5.78 3.25
C LEU A 113 6.11 -5.93 2.61
N TYR A 114 6.34 -7.06 1.97
CA TYR A 114 7.56 -7.36 1.23
C TYR A 114 7.32 -7.31 -0.28
N GLY A 115 8.35 -6.93 -1.01
CA GLY A 115 8.35 -6.96 -2.47
C GLY A 115 9.76 -6.84 -3.04
N HIS A 116 9.98 -7.40 -4.24
CA HIS A 116 11.28 -7.35 -4.90
C HIS A 116 11.68 -5.93 -5.30
N ASN A 117 12.98 -5.65 -5.21
CA ASN A 117 13.62 -4.45 -5.78
C ASN A 117 13.91 -4.69 -7.27
N MET A 118 12.93 -4.50 -8.13
CA MET A 118 13.11 -4.68 -9.57
C MET A 118 13.86 -3.48 -10.18
N ARG A 119 14.80 -3.77 -11.09
CA ARG A 119 15.63 -2.73 -11.74
C ARG A 119 14.83 -1.78 -12.62
N ASP A 120 13.75 -2.25 -13.22
CA ASP A 120 12.82 -1.47 -14.04
C ASP A 120 11.87 -0.58 -13.22
N GLY A 121 11.97 -0.61 -11.89
CA GLY A 121 11.16 0.18 -10.98
C GLY A 121 9.80 -0.45 -10.65
N THR A 122 9.47 -1.61 -11.21
CA THR A 122 8.27 -2.36 -10.81
C THR A 122 8.42 -2.97 -9.42
N MET A 123 7.35 -3.55 -8.91
CA MET A 123 7.27 -4.04 -7.54
C MET A 123 7.72 -2.94 -6.56
N PHE A 124 8.60 -3.24 -5.60
CA PHE A 124 9.15 -2.23 -4.69
C PHE A 124 10.44 -1.55 -5.21
N GLY A 125 10.79 -1.76 -6.46
CA GLY A 125 11.92 -1.06 -7.10
C GLY A 125 11.74 0.46 -7.17
N GLY A 126 10.49 0.94 -7.17
CA GLY A 126 10.16 2.37 -7.13
C GLY A 126 10.39 3.03 -5.77
N LEU A 127 10.43 2.28 -4.66
CA LEU A 127 10.57 2.83 -3.29
C LEU A 127 11.87 3.59 -3.09
N LYS A 128 12.92 3.28 -3.86
CA LYS A 128 14.20 4.02 -3.81
C LYS A 128 14.07 5.53 -4.05
N LYS A 129 13.01 5.98 -4.72
CA LYS A 129 12.72 7.40 -4.95
C LYS A 129 12.46 8.16 -3.64
N TYR A 130 11.91 7.47 -2.64
CA TYR A 130 11.63 8.06 -1.32
C TYR A 130 12.89 8.30 -0.46
N ARG A 131 14.08 8.02 -0.97
CA ARG A 131 15.33 8.53 -0.39
C ARG A 131 15.49 10.04 -0.56
N GLU A 132 14.73 10.62 -1.49
CA GLU A 132 14.73 12.05 -1.77
C GLU A 132 13.51 12.70 -1.07
N ALA A 133 13.75 13.65 -0.16
CA ALA A 133 12.69 14.34 0.56
C ALA A 133 11.71 15.06 -0.36
N SER A 134 12.19 15.58 -1.52
CA SER A 134 11.32 16.20 -2.53
C SER A 134 10.30 15.23 -3.11
N TRP A 135 10.65 13.94 -3.21
CA TRP A 135 9.74 12.91 -3.71
C TRP A 135 8.63 12.59 -2.69
N GLU A 136 8.98 12.54 -1.40
CA GLU A 136 7.99 12.39 -0.32
C GLU A 136 7.02 13.58 -0.30
N GLN A 137 7.52 14.80 -0.47
CA GLN A 137 6.69 16.02 -0.52
C GLN A 137 5.72 16.02 -1.71
N GLU A 138 6.12 15.49 -2.87
CA GLU A 138 5.27 15.37 -4.06
C GLU A 138 4.26 14.23 -3.94
N PHE A 139 4.67 13.10 -3.33
CA PHE A 139 3.85 11.88 -3.19
C PHE A 139 3.83 11.40 -1.73
N PRO A 140 3.23 12.16 -0.80
CA PRO A 140 3.30 11.86 0.62
C PRO A 140 2.45 10.66 1.05
N TYR A 141 1.54 10.18 0.20
CA TYR A 141 0.57 9.16 0.57
C TYR A 141 0.69 7.89 -0.25
N LEU A 142 0.38 6.78 0.41
CA LEU A 142 0.02 5.51 -0.18
C LEU A 142 -1.31 5.02 0.40
N TYR A 143 -1.93 4.06 -0.28
CA TYR A 143 -3.26 3.57 0.07
C TYR A 143 -3.27 2.06 0.14
N LEU A 144 -3.81 1.51 1.24
CA LEU A 144 -4.03 0.09 1.40
C LEU A 144 -5.54 -0.16 1.50
N TYR A 145 -6.07 -0.91 0.56
CA TYR A 145 -7.47 -1.33 0.57
C TYR A 145 -7.57 -2.72 1.13
N LEU A 146 -8.49 -2.91 2.06
CA LEU A 146 -8.86 -4.16 2.68
C LEU A 146 -10.34 -4.47 2.37
N PRO A 147 -10.81 -5.71 2.55
CA PRO A 147 -12.23 -6.01 2.47
C PRO A 147 -13.02 -5.20 3.50
N GLY A 148 -13.77 -4.19 3.04
CA GLY A 148 -14.61 -3.34 3.90
C GLY A 148 -13.98 -2.04 4.38
N GLU A 149 -12.68 -1.82 4.18
CA GLU A 149 -12.02 -0.57 4.57
C GLU A 149 -10.86 -0.18 3.64
N ALA A 150 -10.48 1.09 3.68
CA ALA A 150 -9.31 1.62 3.00
C ALA A 150 -8.52 2.50 3.97
N TRP A 151 -7.21 2.35 3.93
CA TRP A 151 -6.28 3.15 4.72
C TRP A 151 -5.56 4.15 3.85
N GLN A 152 -5.59 5.42 4.26
CA GLN A 152 -4.66 6.43 3.79
C GLN A 152 -3.47 6.45 4.74
N CYS A 153 -2.29 6.15 4.19
CA CYS A 153 -1.07 6.07 4.96
C CYS A 153 -0.10 7.14 4.48
N ARG A 154 0.34 8.00 5.40
CA ARG A 154 1.35 9.02 5.10
C ARG A 154 2.74 8.43 5.25
N ILE A 155 3.59 8.61 4.25
CA ILE A 155 5.01 8.27 4.35
C ILE A 155 5.63 9.17 5.41
N TRP A 156 6.24 8.55 6.40
CA TRP A 156 6.64 9.20 7.62
C TRP A 156 8.14 9.06 7.91
N SER A 157 8.71 7.91 7.57
CA SER A 157 10.14 7.64 7.75
C SER A 157 10.63 6.70 6.65
N VAL A 158 11.89 6.88 6.25
CA VAL A 158 12.58 6.01 5.31
C VAL A 158 13.95 5.69 5.88
N GLU A 159 14.29 4.41 6.00
CA GLU A 159 15.59 4.01 6.54
C GLU A 159 16.23 2.86 5.76
N GLU A 160 17.56 2.81 5.80
CA GLU A 160 18.34 1.65 5.36
C GLU A 160 18.70 0.83 6.59
N THR A 161 18.36 -0.45 6.58
CA THR A 161 18.47 -1.31 7.76
C THR A 161 18.95 -2.71 7.40
N ASP A 162 19.29 -3.52 8.40
CA ASP A 162 19.58 -4.94 8.22
C ASP A 162 18.30 -5.78 8.30
N ALA A 163 18.22 -6.85 7.53
CA ALA A 163 17.07 -7.76 7.52
C ALA A 163 16.76 -8.42 8.87
N LYS A 164 17.69 -8.35 9.83
CA LYS A 164 17.55 -8.89 11.19
C LYS A 164 17.33 -7.82 12.25
N SER A 165 17.17 -6.55 11.85
CA SER A 165 16.94 -5.46 12.81
C SER A 165 15.54 -5.55 13.41
N ASP A 166 15.33 -4.80 14.49
CA ASP A 166 14.03 -4.70 15.17
C ASP A 166 12.99 -3.89 14.37
N VAL A 167 13.38 -3.30 13.24
CA VAL A 167 12.45 -2.76 12.21
C VAL A 167 11.38 -3.80 11.84
N TYR A 168 11.74 -5.09 11.87
CA TYR A 168 10.86 -6.20 11.50
C TYR A 168 10.12 -6.85 12.67
N ARG A 169 10.12 -6.20 13.85
CA ARG A 169 9.36 -6.68 15.01
C ARG A 169 7.86 -6.64 14.72
N LEU A 170 7.20 -7.78 14.82
CA LEU A 170 5.75 -7.96 14.76
C LEU A 170 5.21 -8.36 16.14
N GLY A 171 3.88 -8.47 16.25
CA GLY A 171 3.19 -8.95 17.44
C GLY A 171 2.83 -7.85 18.43
N ALA A 172 2.59 -8.26 19.67
CA ALA A 172 2.08 -7.37 20.71
C ALA A 172 3.09 -6.31 21.15
N TRP A 173 2.58 -5.10 21.37
CA TRP A 173 3.35 -3.94 21.81
C TRP A 173 2.77 -3.39 23.12
N SER A 174 3.63 -3.09 24.12
CA SER A 174 3.27 -2.13 25.14
C SER A 174 3.32 -0.72 24.56
N ASP A 175 2.59 0.25 25.15
CA ASP A 175 2.65 1.63 24.67
C ASP A 175 4.08 2.22 24.79
N ALA A 176 4.80 1.85 25.83
CA ALA A 176 6.18 2.29 26.03
C ALA A 176 7.13 1.75 24.95
N ASP A 177 7.05 0.45 24.62
CA ASP A 177 7.86 -0.16 23.57
C ASP A 177 7.50 0.42 22.20
N TRP A 178 6.20 0.61 21.92
CA TRP A 178 5.73 1.20 20.68
C TRP A 178 6.28 2.61 20.47
N ASN A 179 6.14 3.46 21.48
CA ASN A 179 6.61 4.84 21.40
C ASN A 179 8.13 4.92 21.26
N ALA A 180 8.88 4.05 21.96
CA ALA A 180 10.33 3.98 21.81
C ALA A 180 10.74 3.53 20.41
N TRP A 181 10.07 2.52 19.85
CA TRP A 181 10.33 2.02 18.52
C TRP A 181 9.99 3.06 17.45
N VAL A 182 8.85 3.75 17.58
CA VAL A 182 8.45 4.85 16.66
C VAL A 182 9.47 5.98 16.70
N GLN A 183 9.94 6.36 17.89
CA GLN A 183 10.96 7.41 18.03
C GLN A 183 12.28 7.01 17.36
N GLU A 184 12.72 5.77 17.51
CA GLU A 184 13.93 5.26 16.86
C GLU A 184 13.82 5.26 15.33
N ARG A 185 12.66 4.88 14.77
CA ARG A 185 12.43 4.97 13.31
C ARG A 185 12.46 6.40 12.80
N LYS A 186 12.00 7.36 13.61
CA LYS A 186 12.09 8.79 13.28
C LYS A 186 13.53 9.28 13.26
N GLU A 187 14.33 8.87 14.25
CA GLU A 187 15.74 9.27 14.36
C GLU A 187 16.63 8.66 13.27
N ASN A 188 16.33 7.42 12.85
CA ASN A 188 17.06 6.72 11.80
C ASN A 188 16.61 7.12 10.38
N SER A 189 15.61 7.97 10.24
CA SER A 189 15.08 8.35 8.93
C SER A 189 16.09 9.15 8.13
N ILE A 190 16.28 8.75 6.86
CA ILE A 190 17.11 9.49 5.89
C ILE A 190 16.37 10.68 5.28
N ILE A 191 15.06 10.79 5.50
CA ILE A 191 14.25 11.95 5.14
C ILE A 191 13.75 12.64 6.40
N PHE A 192 13.66 13.97 6.35
CA PHE A 192 12.94 14.73 7.37
C PHE A 192 11.49 14.86 6.90
N GLY A 193 10.62 13.97 7.40
CA GLY A 193 9.20 14.00 7.04
C GLY A 193 8.56 15.35 7.35
N SER A 194 7.77 15.86 6.41
CA SER A 194 7.08 17.14 6.52
C SER A 194 5.86 17.09 7.46
N GLY A 195 5.62 15.96 8.14
CA GLY A 195 4.45 15.75 8.98
C GLY A 195 4.48 16.43 10.33
N GLU A 196 3.31 16.97 10.76
CA GLU A 196 3.09 17.37 12.14
C GLU A 196 3.39 16.23 13.11
N GLU A 197 3.82 16.56 14.33
CA GLU A 197 4.04 15.60 15.40
C GLU A 197 2.70 15.00 15.91
N LYS A 198 2.06 14.20 15.08
CA LYS A 198 0.90 13.40 15.51
C LYS A 198 1.38 12.10 16.14
N GLU A 199 0.69 11.67 17.17
CA GLU A 199 0.91 10.35 17.75
C GLU A 199 0.64 9.26 16.71
N VAL A 200 1.67 8.45 16.42
CA VAL A 200 1.57 7.37 15.44
C VAL A 200 1.03 6.12 16.13
N GLN A 201 -0.20 5.74 15.82
CA GLN A 201 -0.87 4.60 16.42
C GLN A 201 -0.66 3.29 15.66
N LYS A 202 -0.47 3.40 14.33
CA LYS A 202 -0.33 2.25 13.43
C LYS A 202 0.58 2.58 12.27
N ILE A 203 1.46 1.64 11.91
CA ILE A 203 2.44 1.78 10.81
C ILE A 203 2.32 0.62 9.84
N LEU A 204 2.35 0.96 8.56
CA LEU A 204 2.59 0.06 7.45
C LEU A 204 4.04 0.26 6.97
N THR A 205 4.84 -0.79 7.06
CA THR A 205 6.23 -0.80 6.56
C THR A 205 6.31 -1.53 5.23
N LEU A 206 6.88 -0.88 4.22
CA LEU A 206 7.19 -1.47 2.92
C LEU A 206 8.68 -1.80 2.88
N SER A 207 9.04 -3.05 2.70
CA SER A 207 10.43 -3.52 2.75
C SER A 207 10.89 -4.15 1.45
N THR A 208 12.08 -3.76 1.00
CA THR A 208 12.73 -4.33 -0.18
C THR A 208 14.23 -4.44 -0.01
N CYS A 209 14.87 -5.26 -0.84
CA CYS A 209 16.33 -5.38 -0.86
C CYS A 209 17.00 -4.10 -1.36
N ILE A 210 18.21 -3.81 -0.86
CA ILE A 210 19.11 -2.82 -1.47
C ILE A 210 20.04 -3.54 -2.46
N GLY A 211 20.31 -2.90 -3.59
CA GLY A 211 21.16 -3.48 -4.64
C GLY A 211 20.50 -4.67 -5.33
N ASP A 212 21.27 -5.74 -5.53
CA ASP A 212 20.84 -6.97 -6.20
C ASP A 212 20.24 -8.02 -5.24
N GLY A 213 20.11 -7.68 -3.95
CA GLY A 213 19.59 -8.58 -2.93
C GLY A 213 20.58 -9.60 -2.38
N SER A 214 21.86 -9.54 -2.77
CA SER A 214 22.90 -10.44 -2.26
C SER A 214 23.30 -10.13 -0.80
N SER A 215 23.02 -8.92 -0.33
CA SER A 215 23.26 -8.49 1.05
C SER A 215 22.01 -8.59 1.94
N SER A 216 22.21 -8.50 3.26
CA SER A 216 21.12 -8.38 4.24
C SER A 216 20.50 -6.98 4.30
N GLN A 217 21.06 -6.00 3.56
CA GLN A 217 20.60 -4.62 3.60
C GLN A 217 19.23 -4.46 2.95
N ARG A 218 18.38 -3.69 3.61
CA ARG A 218 16.99 -3.41 3.21
C ARG A 218 16.71 -1.93 3.22
N LEU A 219 15.86 -1.50 2.29
CA LEU A 219 15.19 -0.22 2.33
C LEU A 219 13.81 -0.43 2.95
N ALA A 220 13.54 0.24 4.06
CA ALA A 220 12.26 0.27 4.74
C ALA A 220 11.63 1.65 4.56
N VAL A 221 10.39 1.68 4.05
CA VAL A 221 9.57 2.89 3.96
C VAL A 221 8.41 2.72 4.93
N HIS A 222 8.36 3.56 5.96
CA HIS A 222 7.33 3.52 7.00
C HIS A 222 6.25 4.55 6.70
N ALA A 223 5.01 4.11 6.66
CA ALA A 223 3.86 4.95 6.46
C ALA A 223 2.90 4.86 7.65
N ALA A 224 2.64 6.00 8.29
CA ALA A 224 1.68 6.10 9.39
C ALA A 224 0.26 6.05 8.83
N VAL A 225 -0.60 5.20 9.39
CA VAL A 225 -2.03 5.17 9.05
C VAL A 225 -2.70 6.39 9.65
N GLU A 226 -3.05 7.36 8.81
CA GLU A 226 -3.69 8.61 9.26
C GLU A 226 -5.20 8.54 9.23
N MET A 227 -5.77 7.85 8.24
CA MET A 227 -7.22 7.74 8.09
C MET A 227 -7.62 6.32 7.66
N VAL A 228 -8.74 5.86 8.22
CA VAL A 228 -9.39 4.61 7.85
C VAL A 228 -10.81 4.93 7.40
N PHE A 229 -11.17 4.49 6.20
CA PHE A 229 -12.47 4.72 5.60
C PHE A 229 -13.20 3.40 5.42
N ALA A 230 -14.48 3.34 5.79
CA ALA A 230 -15.32 2.21 5.42
C ALA A 230 -15.56 2.22 3.90
N THR A 231 -15.21 1.11 3.22
CA THR A 231 -15.52 0.91 1.81
C THR A 231 -16.80 0.09 1.67
N LYS A 232 -17.62 0.40 0.65
CA LYS A 232 -18.74 -0.47 0.33
C LYS A 232 -18.16 -1.82 -0.13
N SER A 233 -18.36 -2.88 0.66
CA SER A 233 -18.14 -4.23 0.16
C SER A 233 -19.04 -4.42 -1.07
N GLY A 234 -18.50 -4.93 -2.18
CA GLY A 234 -19.28 -5.23 -3.37
C GLY A 234 -20.51 -6.02 -2.96
N ARG A 235 -21.68 -5.40 -3.05
CA ARG A 235 -22.95 -6.04 -2.71
C ARG A 235 -23.14 -7.24 -3.61
N GLU A 236 -23.46 -8.36 -3.00
CA GLU A 236 -24.26 -9.39 -3.65
C GLU A 236 -25.55 -8.73 -4.16
N GLU A 237 -25.60 -8.41 -5.46
CA GLU A 237 -26.87 -8.23 -6.16
C GLU A 237 -27.48 -9.62 -6.31
N GLY A 238 -28.47 -9.94 -5.50
CA GLY A 238 -29.19 -11.18 -5.63
C GLY A 238 -30.05 -11.57 -4.45
N SER A 239 -31.12 -10.84 -4.17
CA SER A 239 -32.39 -11.46 -3.81
C SER A 239 -33.54 -10.51 -4.16
N VAL A 240 -34.08 -10.69 -5.32
CA VAL A 240 -35.46 -10.34 -5.62
C VAL A 240 -36.33 -11.30 -4.80
N LEU A 241 -37.01 -10.78 -3.81
CA LEU A 241 -38.09 -11.50 -3.16
C LEU A 241 -39.35 -11.29 -4.02
N GLU A 242 -39.85 -12.39 -4.55
CA GLU A 242 -41.24 -12.49 -4.96
C GLU A 242 -42.21 -12.36 -3.77
#